data_7bff88057e52a86528b403553b922b8a
#
_entry.id   7bff88057e52a86528b403553b922b8a
#
_cell.length_a   1.000
_cell.length_b   1.000
_cell.length_c   1.000
_cell.angle_alpha   90.00
_cell.angle_beta   90.00
_cell.angle_gamma   90.00
#
_symmetry.space_group_name_H-M   'P 1'
#
loop_
_entity.id
_entity.type
_entity.pdbx_description
1 polymer ?
#
loop_
_entity_poly.entity_id
_entity_poly.type
_entity_poly.pdbx_seq_one_letter_code
_entity_poly.pdbx_strand_id
1 'polypeptide(L)'
;MKMKKVLTLALATAMSLSTLVGCGSSSSSAAATSGSTTDSAASEATSSAASEAGSAVESTVSGDGFNLSVNFASEPQTMDPALNTTVDGGVMAHHLFEGLMKWTNSGKEIDGTNGKASAAELTYGQAESYDKTENEDGTVTYVFHLRDGIKWSDGKDVTAEDFAYSWRRLVDPKTAADYSYMLSPVVNADEITAGEKDPSELGVEATDDKTFTVTLKNECAYFEELCAFPSMFPVRQDIIEEKGDQWTFDVASYISNGPYKLKSWEHNSAIVMEKNENYYDVAKLGPDTITFKLMDDENAMLSGYNSGELDFIERVPQAEVTSMIASGDLNIVNYLGTYYVCFQNEKAPFDDPRVREAFTLAIDRTYLVEKVTQTGQLEADGYVPSGVNDAAGATGDDFRTVGGSYYSVNEDDYKANCDKARELLKEAGYENGEGFPVVEYLYNTDDNHKAIAEALKSMWEEELGVTVTLNNQEWAAFVQTRKDGDYSIARNGWIGDYNDPMTFLDMFKTGGGNNDAKYSNKEFDELIDKANTTVDVAERMKLMHQAEDLLVGQDYGIAPLYFYTQYFMLKDDIKGMYYTPLGFFFFGYTQKG
;
A
#
# COMPACT_ATOMS: atom_id res chain seq x y z
N MET A 1 19.97 7.13 50.24
CA MET A 1 21.04 8.05 50.70
C MET A 1 21.75 8.58 49.46
N LYS A 2 21.60 9.87 49.17
CA LYS A 2 22.41 10.78 48.32
C LYS A 2 22.47 10.44 46.82
N MET A 3 22.33 11.32 45.84
CA MET A 3 21.97 12.77 45.76
C MET A 3 21.88 13.15 44.29
N LYS A 4 20.97 14.05 43.99
CA LYS A 4 20.69 14.76 42.72
C LYS A 4 21.95 15.37 42.07
N LYS A 5 21.97 15.42 40.73
CA LYS A 5 22.52 16.60 40.03
C LYS A 5 21.60 16.98 38.85
N VAL A 6 21.00 18.13 39.02
CA VAL A 6 20.30 18.95 38.01
C VAL A 6 21.38 19.70 37.23
N LEU A 7 21.26 19.79 35.92
CA LEU A 7 22.01 20.80 35.15
C LEU A 7 21.04 21.51 34.20
N THR A 8 20.71 22.71 34.58
CA THR A 8 19.96 23.73 33.82
C THR A 8 20.93 24.40 32.84
N LEU A 9 20.57 24.56 31.57
CA LEU A 9 21.25 25.50 30.69
C LEU A 9 20.20 26.39 30.01
N ALA A 10 20.44 27.70 30.17
CA ALA A 10 19.53 28.77 29.82
C ALA A 10 19.63 29.18 28.34
N LEU A 11 18.47 29.59 27.81
CA LEU A 11 18.25 30.28 26.53
C LEU A 11 18.96 31.63 26.48
N ALA A 12 19.50 31.97 25.31
CA ALA A 12 19.78 33.37 24.95
C ALA A 12 19.13 33.64 23.56
N THR A 13 18.09 34.45 23.62
CA THR A 13 17.38 35.08 22.50
C THR A 13 18.21 36.22 21.92
N ALA A 14 18.31 36.32 20.61
CA ALA A 14 18.70 37.55 19.92
C ALA A 14 17.75 37.81 18.75
N MET A 15 16.87 38.79 18.96
CA MET A 15 16.10 39.47 17.90
C MET A 15 17.01 40.44 17.16
N SER A 16 16.91 40.48 15.82
CA SER A 16 17.27 41.67 15.06
C SER A 16 16.22 41.94 13.98
N LEU A 17 15.50 43.05 14.24
CA LEU A 17 14.69 43.78 13.26
C LEU A 17 15.62 44.44 12.22
N SER A 18 15.23 44.44 10.95
CA SER A 18 15.54 45.53 10.06
C SER A 18 14.47 45.71 8.99
N THR A 19 14.08 46.91 8.85
CA THR A 19 12.95 47.57 8.25
C THR A 19 13.05 47.73 6.72
N LEU A 20 11.83 47.88 6.13
CA LEU A 20 11.48 48.33 4.78
C LEU A 20 12.16 49.61 4.29
N VAL A 21 12.33 49.69 2.97
CA VAL A 21 12.06 50.82 2.02
C VAL A 21 12.35 50.25 0.63
N GLY A 22 11.58 50.25 -0.46
CA GLY A 22 10.52 51.09 -0.95
C GLY A 22 10.83 51.57 -2.36
N CYS A 23 9.93 51.24 -3.35
CA CYS A 23 9.62 51.95 -4.60
C CYS A 23 10.62 52.03 -5.77
N GLY A 24 10.14 51.69 -6.97
CA GLY A 24 10.31 52.50 -8.16
C GLY A 24 10.46 51.77 -9.49
N SER A 25 9.37 51.55 -10.14
CA SER A 25 8.95 51.59 -11.56
C SER A 25 9.95 51.93 -12.69
N SER A 26 9.66 51.29 -13.81
CA SER A 26 9.56 51.72 -15.21
C SER A 26 10.57 51.12 -16.20
N SER A 27 10.09 50.30 -17.06
CA SER A 27 9.69 50.47 -18.47
C SER A 27 10.78 50.53 -19.56
N SER A 28 10.46 49.82 -20.62
CA SER A 28 10.73 49.99 -22.06
C SER A 28 11.99 49.27 -22.59
N SER A 29 11.80 48.38 -23.46
CA SER A 29 11.40 48.28 -24.86
C SER A 29 12.58 48.15 -25.83
N ALA A 30 12.37 47.26 -26.79
CA ALA A 30 12.82 47.24 -28.19
C ALA A 30 14.22 46.68 -28.45
N ALA A 31 14.34 45.72 -29.21
CA ALA A 31 14.08 45.33 -30.57
C ALA A 31 15.36 45.09 -31.38
N ALA A 32 15.34 43.97 -32.09
CA ALA A 32 15.82 43.73 -33.45
C ALA A 32 17.34 43.75 -33.72
N THR A 33 17.90 42.92 -34.49
CA THR A 33 17.66 42.26 -35.75
C THR A 33 18.90 41.49 -36.21
N SER A 34 18.65 40.41 -36.96
CA SER A 34 19.35 39.92 -38.15
C SER A 34 20.83 39.54 -38.07
N GLY A 35 21.27 38.56 -38.66
CA GLY A 35 20.97 37.75 -39.83
C GLY A 35 22.17 36.90 -40.19
N SER A 36 21.83 35.81 -40.77
CA SER A 36 22.21 35.31 -42.07
C SER A 36 23.55 34.57 -42.24
N THR A 37 23.35 33.31 -42.63
CA THR A 37 23.90 32.61 -43.81
C THR A 37 25.40 32.33 -43.82
N THR A 38 25.86 31.20 -44.20
CA THR A 38 25.75 30.25 -45.32
C THR A 38 26.72 29.12 -45.09
N ASP A 39 26.31 27.97 -45.42
CA ASP A 39 26.58 27.08 -46.55
C ASP A 39 27.81 26.16 -46.52
N SER A 40 27.48 24.91 -46.83
CA SER A 40 28.12 23.97 -47.76
C SER A 40 29.42 23.27 -47.33
N ALA A 41 29.62 22.02 -47.48
CA ALA A 41 29.30 21.06 -48.51
C ALA A 41 29.89 19.68 -48.14
N ALA A 42 29.27 18.72 -48.71
CA ALA A 42 29.54 17.31 -48.83
C ALA A 42 30.97 16.90 -49.18
N SER A 43 31.33 15.66 -48.76
CA SER A 43 31.94 14.74 -49.74
C SER A 43 31.80 13.28 -49.27
N GLU A 44 31.34 12.47 -50.19
CA GLU A 44 31.25 11.00 -50.19
C GLU A 44 32.62 10.33 -50.19
N ALA A 45 32.64 9.09 -49.67
CA ALA A 45 33.26 7.99 -50.42
C ALA A 45 33.01 6.61 -49.73
N THR A 46 32.28 5.83 -50.44
CA THR A 46 32.13 4.40 -50.63
C THR A 46 33.32 3.47 -50.31
N SER A 47 33.03 2.29 -49.72
CA SER A 47 33.04 0.95 -50.38
C SER A 47 32.91 -0.18 -49.33
N SER A 48 31.89 -0.92 -49.34
CA SER A 48 31.61 -2.30 -49.81
C SER A 48 32.53 -3.40 -49.29
N ALA A 49 31.93 -4.34 -48.55
CA ALA A 49 31.92 -5.78 -48.92
C ALA A 49 30.95 -6.58 -48.01
N ALA A 50 30.19 -7.41 -48.68
CA ALA A 50 29.14 -8.27 -48.17
C ALA A 50 29.67 -9.59 -47.61
N SER A 51 28.89 -10.18 -46.73
CA SER A 51 28.24 -11.54 -46.83
C SER A 51 27.96 -12.05 -45.38
N GLU A 52 26.89 -12.60 -45.10
CA GLU A 52 25.94 -13.58 -45.39
C GLU A 52 24.93 -13.76 -44.24
N ALA A 53 23.78 -14.09 -44.61
CA ALA A 53 22.53 -14.19 -43.90
C ALA A 53 22.52 -15.16 -42.70
N GLY A 54 21.96 -14.65 -41.58
CA GLY A 54 21.24 -15.44 -40.59
C GLY A 54 19.94 -14.70 -40.34
N SER A 55 18.80 -15.29 -40.74
CA SER A 55 17.49 -14.69 -40.57
C SER A 55 17.13 -14.60 -39.08
N ALA A 56 17.29 -13.40 -38.54
CA ALA A 56 16.66 -12.96 -37.32
C ALA A 56 15.31 -12.36 -37.72
N VAL A 57 14.23 -12.85 -37.13
CA VAL A 57 12.91 -12.26 -37.20
C VAL A 57 13.04 -10.89 -36.53
N GLU A 58 13.12 -9.82 -37.35
CA GLU A 58 12.96 -8.46 -36.90
C GLU A 58 11.50 -8.30 -36.38
N SER A 59 11.35 -8.34 -35.06
CA SER A 59 10.20 -7.70 -34.43
C SER A 59 10.51 -6.20 -34.43
N THR A 60 9.98 -5.49 -35.40
CA THR A 60 9.99 -4.03 -35.44
C THR A 60 9.11 -3.50 -34.31
N VAL A 61 9.69 -3.27 -33.14
CA VAL A 61 9.16 -2.32 -32.15
C VAL A 61 9.79 -0.97 -32.49
N SER A 62 9.22 -0.28 -33.46
CA SER A 62 9.45 1.15 -33.63
C SER A 62 8.32 1.89 -32.91
N GLY A 63 8.40 1.97 -31.58
CA GLY A 63 7.67 2.99 -30.84
C GLY A 63 8.65 4.11 -30.56
N ASP A 64 8.40 5.31 -31.07
CA ASP A 64 8.99 6.51 -30.46
C ASP A 64 8.58 6.43 -28.98
N GLY A 65 9.57 6.30 -28.09
CA GLY A 65 9.31 6.19 -26.66
C GLY A 65 8.50 7.39 -26.18
N PHE A 66 7.59 7.17 -25.23
CA PHE A 66 6.74 8.22 -24.68
C PHE A 66 6.97 8.39 -23.19
N ASN A 67 6.63 9.57 -22.69
CA ASN A 67 6.63 9.85 -21.27
C ASN A 67 5.22 9.75 -20.75
N LEU A 68 5.01 8.99 -19.68
CA LEU A 68 3.73 8.87 -19.00
C LEU A 68 3.75 9.75 -17.75
N SER A 69 2.72 10.56 -17.56
CA SER A 69 2.56 11.40 -16.38
C SER A 69 1.32 10.97 -15.61
N VAL A 70 1.52 10.50 -14.39
CA VAL A 70 0.45 9.98 -13.53
C VAL A 70 0.42 10.75 -12.21
N ASN A 71 -0.76 10.99 -11.67
CA ASN A 71 -0.87 11.37 -10.27
C ASN A 71 -1.05 10.10 -9.46
N PHE A 72 -0.29 9.98 -8.41
CA PHE A 72 -0.42 8.91 -7.46
C PHE A 72 -0.15 9.46 -6.06
N ALA A 73 -1.22 9.75 -5.33
CA ALA A 73 -1.26 10.19 -3.95
C ALA A 73 -0.19 11.22 -3.51
N SER A 74 0.08 11.21 -2.24
CA SER A 74 1.05 12.05 -1.55
C SER A 74 2.47 11.46 -1.57
N GLU A 75 3.38 12.14 -0.93
CA GLU A 75 4.76 11.68 -0.70
C GLU A 75 4.78 10.31 -0.01
N PRO A 76 5.40 9.27 -0.57
CA PRO A 76 5.54 7.98 0.10
C PRO A 76 6.39 8.13 1.37
N GLN A 77 5.98 7.45 2.45
CA GLN A 77 6.68 7.52 3.73
C GLN A 77 8.13 7.04 3.60
N THR A 78 8.36 6.02 2.79
CA THR A 78 9.67 5.45 2.51
C THR A 78 9.69 4.78 1.13
N MET A 79 10.87 4.72 0.53
CA MET A 79 11.14 3.98 -0.69
C MET A 79 11.91 2.66 -0.41
N ASP A 80 12.14 2.32 0.86
CA ASP A 80 12.75 1.04 1.26
C ASP A 80 11.68 -0.06 1.25
N PRO A 81 11.77 -1.09 0.39
CA PRO A 81 10.77 -2.15 0.31
C PRO A 81 10.48 -2.84 1.65
N ALA A 82 11.49 -3.04 2.50
CA ALA A 82 11.32 -3.70 3.79
C ALA A 82 10.61 -2.84 4.84
N LEU A 83 10.64 -1.51 4.69
CA LEU A 83 10.05 -0.55 5.64
C LEU A 83 8.73 0.04 5.15
N ASN A 84 8.38 -0.17 3.89
CA ASN A 84 7.13 0.33 3.33
C ASN A 84 5.92 -0.45 3.85
N THR A 85 4.89 0.28 4.29
CA THR A 85 3.60 -0.29 4.74
C THR A 85 2.40 0.38 4.05
N THR A 86 2.62 1.07 2.92
CA THR A 86 1.59 1.83 2.22
C THR A 86 1.48 1.41 0.76
N VAL A 87 0.27 1.51 0.19
CA VAL A 87 0.00 1.10 -1.20
C VAL A 87 0.79 1.96 -2.18
N ASP A 88 0.90 3.27 -1.94
CA ASP A 88 1.67 4.20 -2.76
C ASP A 88 3.16 3.80 -2.84
N GLY A 89 3.80 3.52 -1.70
CA GLY A 89 5.16 2.99 -1.68
C GLY A 89 5.28 1.61 -2.33
N GLY A 90 4.25 0.76 -2.21
CA GLY A 90 4.15 -0.53 -2.88
C GLY A 90 4.09 -0.40 -4.40
N VAL A 91 3.29 0.53 -4.93
CA VAL A 91 3.25 0.84 -6.38
C VAL A 91 4.62 1.29 -6.89
N MET A 92 5.31 2.17 -6.13
CA MET A 92 6.68 2.57 -6.48
C MET A 92 7.62 1.37 -6.50
N ALA A 93 7.54 0.50 -5.49
CA ALA A 93 8.38 -0.70 -5.40
C ALA A 93 8.16 -1.66 -6.58
N HIS A 94 6.91 -1.88 -7.02
CA HIS A 94 6.61 -2.73 -8.19
C HIS A 94 7.18 -2.20 -9.51
N HIS A 95 7.41 -0.90 -9.61
CA HIS A 95 8.07 -0.32 -10.80
C HIS A 95 9.61 -0.38 -10.70
N LEU A 96 10.17 -0.31 -9.48
CA LEU A 96 11.61 -0.20 -9.25
C LEU A 96 12.26 -1.55 -8.94
N PHE A 97 11.53 -2.50 -8.34
CA PHE A 97 12.03 -3.82 -7.95
C PHE A 97 11.16 -4.93 -8.52
N GLU A 98 11.67 -6.16 -8.45
CA GLU A 98 10.93 -7.37 -8.80
C GLU A 98 11.37 -8.52 -7.87
N GLY A 99 10.38 -9.27 -7.35
CA GLY A 99 10.56 -10.41 -6.46
C GLY A 99 10.87 -11.72 -7.20
N LEU A 100 10.85 -12.82 -6.47
CA LEU A 100 10.92 -14.17 -7.04
C LEU A 100 9.71 -14.41 -7.96
N MET A 101 8.53 -14.03 -7.50
CA MET A 101 7.29 -13.96 -8.28
C MET A 101 6.95 -12.50 -8.57
N LYS A 102 6.02 -12.26 -9.51
CA LYS A 102 5.51 -10.94 -9.86
C LYS A 102 4.09 -10.99 -10.38
N TRP A 103 3.41 -9.86 -10.34
CA TRP A 103 2.18 -9.66 -11.06
C TRP A 103 2.46 -9.27 -12.51
N THR A 104 1.60 -9.69 -13.44
CA THR A 104 1.66 -9.33 -14.85
C THR A 104 0.26 -9.13 -15.41
N ASN A 105 0.18 -8.52 -16.60
CA ASN A 105 -1.09 -8.34 -17.31
C ASN A 105 -1.64 -9.69 -17.81
N SER A 106 -2.79 -10.12 -17.31
CA SER A 106 -3.44 -11.38 -17.72
C SER A 106 -4.05 -11.33 -19.12
N GLY A 107 -4.13 -10.15 -19.72
CA GLY A 107 -4.86 -9.92 -20.98
C GLY A 107 -6.38 -9.94 -20.83
N LYS A 108 -6.92 -10.10 -19.61
CA LYS A 108 -8.35 -10.05 -19.32
C LYS A 108 -8.71 -8.64 -18.90
N GLU A 109 -9.63 -8.01 -19.64
CA GLU A 109 -10.16 -6.71 -19.28
C GLU A 109 -10.92 -6.80 -17.94
N ILE A 110 -10.79 -5.78 -17.11
CA ILE A 110 -11.62 -5.61 -15.91
C ILE A 110 -12.95 -4.99 -16.35
N ASP A 111 -14.06 -5.63 -15.98
CA ASP A 111 -15.40 -5.15 -16.27
C ASP A 111 -15.60 -3.70 -15.79
N GLY A 112 -16.26 -2.90 -16.61
CA GLY A 112 -16.53 -1.49 -16.32
C GLY A 112 -15.38 -0.51 -16.63
N THR A 113 -14.21 -0.99 -17.08
CA THR A 113 -13.06 -0.12 -17.38
C THR A 113 -12.95 0.28 -18.86
N ASN A 114 -13.85 -0.19 -19.71
CA ASN A 114 -13.84 0.10 -21.16
C ASN A 114 -12.48 -0.20 -21.83
N GLY A 115 -11.81 -1.27 -21.40
CA GLY A 115 -10.50 -1.69 -21.91
C GLY A 115 -9.31 -0.85 -21.43
N LYS A 116 -9.50 0.00 -20.44
CA LYS A 116 -8.43 0.85 -19.88
C LYS A 116 -7.53 0.09 -18.93
N ALA A 117 -8.06 -0.89 -18.19
CA ALA A 117 -7.30 -1.73 -17.28
C ALA A 117 -7.56 -3.22 -17.52
N SER A 118 -6.51 -4.00 -17.39
CA SER A 118 -6.55 -5.46 -17.36
C SER A 118 -6.35 -5.98 -15.96
N ALA A 119 -6.94 -7.13 -15.63
CA ALA A 119 -6.67 -7.85 -14.41
C ALA A 119 -5.22 -8.35 -14.39
N ALA A 120 -4.62 -8.35 -13.21
CA ALA A 120 -3.32 -8.96 -13.01
C ALA A 120 -3.43 -10.48 -12.84
N GLU A 121 -2.35 -11.20 -13.14
CA GLU A 121 -2.14 -12.60 -12.77
C GLU A 121 -0.74 -12.78 -12.20
N LEU A 122 -0.59 -13.73 -11.27
CA LEU A 122 0.69 -14.07 -10.67
C LEU A 122 1.52 -14.91 -11.63
N THR A 123 2.82 -14.62 -11.73
CA THR A 123 3.76 -15.35 -12.57
C THR A 123 5.17 -15.30 -12.00
N TYR A 124 6.10 -16.02 -12.62
CA TYR A 124 7.51 -15.97 -12.27
C TYR A 124 8.12 -14.59 -12.57
N GLY A 125 8.77 -13.99 -11.57
CA GLY A 125 9.55 -12.77 -11.67
C GLY A 125 11.03 -13.03 -11.94
N GLN A 126 11.91 -12.77 -10.97
CA GLN A 126 13.34 -13.07 -11.05
C GLN A 126 13.63 -14.58 -11.03
N ALA A 127 12.76 -15.40 -10.47
CA ALA A 127 12.80 -16.85 -10.68
C ALA A 127 12.22 -17.22 -12.05
N GLU A 128 12.69 -18.29 -12.66
CA GLU A 128 12.10 -18.90 -13.85
C GLU A 128 11.27 -20.15 -13.53
N SER A 129 11.52 -20.77 -12.36
CA SER A 129 10.80 -21.92 -11.85
C SER A 129 11.08 -22.13 -10.37
N TYR A 130 10.32 -23.03 -9.75
CA TYR A 130 10.66 -23.59 -8.44
C TYR A 130 10.31 -25.09 -8.39
N ASP A 131 11.00 -25.81 -7.51
CA ASP A 131 10.63 -27.16 -7.07
C ASP A 131 10.04 -27.07 -5.66
N LYS A 132 8.91 -27.73 -5.42
CA LYS A 132 8.26 -27.79 -4.10
C LYS A 132 8.27 -29.21 -3.56
N THR A 133 8.64 -29.37 -2.31
CA THR A 133 8.70 -30.66 -1.61
C THR A 133 8.05 -30.56 -0.23
N GLU A 134 7.07 -31.43 0.01
CA GLU A 134 6.56 -31.67 1.36
C GLU A 134 7.51 -32.67 2.07
N ASN A 135 8.07 -32.28 3.19
CA ASN A 135 9.03 -33.06 3.94
C ASN A 135 8.32 -34.01 4.93
N GLU A 136 9.01 -35.09 5.33
CA GLU A 136 8.45 -36.08 6.26
C GLU A 136 8.11 -35.50 7.65
N ASP A 137 8.72 -34.38 8.04
CA ASP A 137 8.47 -33.67 9.30
C ASP A 137 7.34 -32.64 9.22
N GLY A 138 6.67 -32.52 8.08
CA GLY A 138 5.57 -31.59 7.83
C GLY A 138 6.01 -30.21 7.35
N THR A 139 7.30 -29.93 7.29
CA THR A 139 7.80 -28.69 6.66
C THR A 139 7.67 -28.76 5.13
N VAL A 140 7.67 -27.60 4.47
CA VAL A 140 7.62 -27.51 3.01
C VAL A 140 8.82 -26.73 2.50
N THR A 141 9.55 -27.33 1.56
CA THR A 141 10.72 -26.69 0.94
C THR A 141 10.40 -26.25 -0.48
N TYR A 142 10.67 -24.98 -0.76
CA TYR A 142 10.70 -24.40 -2.10
C TYR A 142 12.15 -24.18 -2.51
N VAL A 143 12.51 -24.62 -3.71
CA VAL A 143 13.82 -24.38 -4.35
C VAL A 143 13.58 -23.55 -5.59
N PHE A 144 13.81 -22.23 -5.50
CA PHE A 144 13.66 -21.31 -6.61
C PHE A 144 14.91 -21.31 -7.48
N HIS A 145 14.72 -21.38 -8.79
CA HIS A 145 15.77 -21.27 -9.81
C HIS A 145 15.71 -19.88 -10.44
N LEU A 146 16.73 -19.06 -10.22
CA LEU A 146 16.77 -17.69 -10.75
C LEU A 146 17.12 -17.70 -12.25
N ARG A 147 16.49 -16.78 -13.00
CA ARG A 147 16.74 -16.58 -14.43
C ARG A 147 18.21 -16.28 -14.70
N ASP A 148 18.67 -16.66 -15.88
CA ASP A 148 19.95 -16.22 -16.38
C ASP A 148 19.92 -14.73 -16.79
N GLY A 149 21.04 -14.03 -16.52
CA GLY A 149 21.24 -12.66 -16.99
C GLY A 149 20.43 -11.59 -16.28
N ILE A 150 19.77 -11.89 -15.15
CA ILE A 150 19.12 -10.86 -14.31
C ILE A 150 20.17 -9.95 -13.66
N LYS A 151 19.87 -8.64 -13.68
CA LYS A 151 20.83 -7.61 -13.27
C LYS A 151 20.19 -6.51 -12.45
N TRP A 152 20.97 -5.96 -11.57
CA TRP A 152 20.72 -4.67 -10.96
C TRP A 152 20.84 -3.53 -11.97
N SER A 153 20.25 -2.38 -11.67
CA SER A 153 20.26 -1.20 -12.55
C SER A 153 21.67 -0.63 -12.79
N ASP A 154 22.66 -0.98 -11.95
CA ASP A 154 24.08 -0.65 -12.14
C ASP A 154 24.83 -1.69 -13.01
N GLY A 155 24.16 -2.75 -13.47
CA GLY A 155 24.70 -3.80 -14.33
C GLY A 155 25.34 -4.97 -13.60
N LYS A 156 25.42 -4.98 -12.26
CA LYS A 156 25.83 -6.16 -11.49
C LYS A 156 24.78 -7.25 -11.60
N ASP A 157 25.19 -8.52 -11.46
CA ASP A 157 24.26 -9.64 -11.47
C ASP A 157 23.43 -9.68 -10.18
N VAL A 158 22.14 -10.03 -10.31
CA VAL A 158 21.29 -10.39 -9.17
C VAL A 158 21.52 -11.86 -8.84
N THR A 159 21.69 -12.15 -7.55
CA THR A 159 22.01 -13.48 -7.05
C THR A 159 21.02 -13.96 -5.99
N ALA A 160 21.03 -15.26 -5.70
CA ALA A 160 20.24 -15.84 -4.63
C ALA A 160 20.59 -15.26 -3.24
N GLU A 161 21.85 -14.84 -3.02
CA GLU A 161 22.24 -14.21 -1.76
C GLU A 161 21.59 -12.83 -1.57
N ASP A 162 21.27 -12.09 -2.65
CA ASP A 162 20.53 -10.83 -2.53
C ASP A 162 19.13 -11.05 -1.92
N PHE A 163 18.47 -12.15 -2.28
CA PHE A 163 17.19 -12.55 -1.67
C PHE A 163 17.38 -13.02 -0.22
N ALA A 164 18.39 -13.88 0.03
CA ALA A 164 18.66 -14.37 1.37
C ALA A 164 19.00 -13.24 2.35
N TYR A 165 19.82 -12.27 1.93
CA TYR A 165 20.12 -11.07 2.69
C TYR A 165 18.86 -10.27 2.98
N SER A 166 18.04 -10.01 1.97
CA SER A 166 16.84 -9.15 2.10
C SER A 166 15.81 -9.75 3.03
N TRP A 167 15.57 -11.06 2.96
CA TRP A 167 14.63 -11.73 3.84
C TRP A 167 15.14 -11.83 5.28
N ARG A 168 16.45 -12.05 5.47
CA ARG A 168 17.08 -11.97 6.81
C ARG A 168 17.00 -10.57 7.39
N ARG A 169 17.17 -9.54 6.55
CA ARG A 169 17.01 -8.13 6.95
C ARG A 169 15.58 -7.82 7.36
N LEU A 170 14.58 -8.33 6.64
CA LEU A 170 13.16 -8.09 6.93
C LEU A 170 12.77 -8.57 8.35
N VAL A 171 13.28 -9.70 8.81
CA VAL A 171 13.01 -10.25 10.15
C VAL A 171 14.01 -9.81 11.22
N ASP A 172 15.10 -9.09 10.88
CA ASP A 172 16.06 -8.60 11.87
C ASP A 172 15.41 -7.49 12.72
N PRO A 173 15.30 -7.66 14.06
CA PRO A 173 14.74 -6.63 14.94
C PRO A 173 15.40 -5.25 14.82
N LYS A 174 16.64 -5.20 14.31
CA LYS A 174 17.33 -3.92 14.06
C LYS A 174 16.77 -3.15 12.88
N THR A 175 16.19 -3.83 11.91
CA THR A 175 15.48 -3.21 10.78
C THR A 175 14.17 -2.60 11.23
N ALA A 176 13.55 -3.18 12.26
CA ALA A 176 12.25 -2.74 12.81
C ALA A 176 11.16 -2.67 11.72
N ALA A 177 11.15 -3.66 10.83
CA ALA A 177 10.17 -3.73 9.75
C ALA A 177 8.80 -4.16 10.29
N ASP A 178 7.78 -3.33 10.06
CA ASP A 178 6.40 -3.60 10.49
C ASP A 178 5.83 -4.86 9.81
N TYR A 179 6.29 -5.18 8.58
CA TYR A 179 5.91 -6.37 7.81
C TYR A 179 6.77 -7.61 8.07
N SER A 180 7.60 -7.63 9.13
CA SER A 180 8.41 -8.80 9.48
C SER A 180 7.58 -10.08 9.65
N TYR A 181 6.33 -9.96 10.14
CA TYR A 181 5.40 -11.07 10.34
C TYR A 181 4.97 -11.76 9.03
N MET A 182 5.08 -11.13 7.87
CA MET A 182 4.78 -11.79 6.59
C MET A 182 5.70 -12.98 6.29
N LEU A 183 6.89 -13.03 6.91
CA LEU A 183 7.76 -14.20 6.88
C LEU A 183 7.43 -15.24 7.97
N SER A 184 6.38 -15.07 8.78
CA SER A 184 5.97 -16.06 9.79
C SER A 184 5.82 -17.49 9.25
N PRO A 185 5.41 -17.75 7.99
CA PRO A 185 5.44 -19.11 7.45
C PRO A 185 6.84 -19.73 7.37
N VAL A 186 7.91 -18.93 7.30
CA VAL A 186 9.28 -19.40 7.16
C VAL A 186 9.84 -19.88 8.50
N VAL A 187 10.56 -20.99 8.50
CA VAL A 187 11.20 -21.55 9.69
C VAL A 187 12.06 -20.50 10.39
N ASN A 188 11.91 -20.38 11.71
CA ASN A 188 12.63 -19.47 12.62
C ASN A 188 12.27 -17.98 12.48
N ALA A 189 11.39 -17.56 11.58
CA ALA A 189 11.10 -16.14 11.38
C ALA A 189 10.57 -15.45 12.64
N ASP A 190 9.60 -16.07 13.35
CA ASP A 190 9.00 -15.47 14.54
C ASP A 190 10.01 -15.35 15.71
N GLU A 191 10.85 -16.39 15.90
CA GLU A 191 11.88 -16.38 16.95
C GLU A 191 12.97 -15.33 16.65
N ILE A 192 13.26 -15.09 15.39
CA ILE A 192 14.21 -14.03 14.98
C ILE A 192 13.59 -12.66 15.22
N THR A 193 12.36 -12.44 14.79
CA THR A 193 11.63 -11.18 15.00
C THR A 193 11.49 -10.86 16.49
N ALA A 194 11.28 -11.90 17.34
CA ALA A 194 11.27 -11.76 18.79
C ALA A 194 12.67 -11.52 19.41
N GLY A 195 13.74 -11.59 18.62
CA GLY A 195 15.12 -11.44 19.10
C GLY A 195 15.66 -12.67 19.85
N GLU A 196 15.03 -13.82 19.71
CA GLU A 196 15.43 -15.08 20.34
C GLU A 196 16.46 -15.87 19.53
N LYS A 197 16.54 -15.61 18.20
CA LYS A 197 17.48 -16.22 17.27
C LYS A 197 18.21 -15.18 16.44
N ASP A 198 19.33 -15.57 15.85
CA ASP A 198 20.10 -14.72 14.92
C ASP A 198 19.44 -14.74 13.52
N PRO A 199 19.41 -13.62 12.78
CA PRO A 199 18.86 -13.57 11.43
C PRO A 199 19.45 -14.60 10.44
N SER A 200 20.70 -15.04 10.65
CA SER A 200 21.32 -16.09 9.85
C SER A 200 20.69 -17.47 10.03
N GLU A 201 19.84 -17.67 11.06
CA GLU A 201 19.13 -18.92 11.31
C GLU A 201 17.77 -19.00 10.60
N LEU A 202 17.38 -17.95 9.86
CA LEU A 202 16.15 -17.97 9.04
C LEU A 202 16.20 -19.14 8.05
N GLY A 203 15.07 -19.82 7.87
CA GLY A 203 14.93 -20.97 6.98
C GLY A 203 15.11 -20.64 5.49
N VAL A 204 16.13 -19.87 5.14
CA VAL A 204 16.49 -19.51 3.76
C VAL A 204 17.97 -19.72 3.50
N GLU A 205 18.30 -20.17 2.29
CA GLU A 205 19.68 -20.44 1.88
C GLU A 205 19.90 -20.14 0.40
N ALA A 206 20.97 -19.42 0.10
CA ALA A 206 21.52 -19.33 -1.25
C ALA A 206 22.53 -20.48 -1.44
N THR A 207 22.10 -21.55 -2.09
CA THR A 207 22.94 -22.74 -2.32
C THR A 207 24.05 -22.46 -3.33
N ASP A 208 23.76 -21.59 -4.28
CA ASP A 208 24.67 -21.00 -5.26
C ASP A 208 24.08 -19.68 -5.76
N ASP A 209 24.75 -19.00 -6.72
CA ASP A 209 24.30 -17.69 -7.22
C ASP A 209 22.89 -17.70 -7.84
N LYS A 210 22.35 -18.87 -8.22
CA LYS A 210 21.08 -19.02 -8.94
C LYS A 210 20.05 -19.87 -8.23
N THR A 211 20.37 -20.45 -7.09
CA THR A 211 19.49 -21.35 -6.35
C THR A 211 19.19 -20.79 -4.98
N PHE A 212 17.92 -20.37 -4.78
CA PHE A 212 17.40 -19.87 -3.51
C PHE A 212 16.43 -20.86 -2.90
N THR A 213 16.76 -21.38 -1.73
CA THR A 213 15.94 -22.37 -1.00
C THR A 213 15.25 -21.71 0.17
N VAL A 214 13.95 -22.01 0.33
CA VAL A 214 13.12 -21.55 1.45
C VAL A 214 12.45 -22.75 2.10
N THR A 215 12.52 -22.85 3.43
CA THR A 215 11.82 -23.87 4.21
C THR A 215 10.70 -23.22 5.02
N LEU A 216 9.47 -23.62 4.74
CA LEU A 216 8.28 -23.20 5.48
C LEU A 216 8.01 -24.17 6.63
N LYS A 217 7.40 -23.67 7.71
CA LYS A 217 6.96 -24.47 8.88
C LYS A 217 5.94 -25.53 8.51
N ASN A 218 5.07 -25.22 7.54
CA ASN A 218 4.00 -26.05 6.99
C ASN A 218 3.55 -25.48 5.63
N GLU A 219 2.54 -26.10 5.01
CA GLU A 219 1.91 -25.58 3.78
C GLU A 219 1.36 -24.16 4.02
N CYS A 220 1.64 -23.26 3.05
CA CYS A 220 1.14 -21.90 3.04
C CYS A 220 0.53 -21.60 1.67
N ALA A 221 -0.80 -21.49 1.60
CA ALA A 221 -1.54 -21.39 0.35
C ALA A 221 -1.25 -20.09 -0.44
N TYR A 222 -0.83 -19.03 0.25
CA TYR A 222 -0.55 -17.71 -0.32
C TYR A 222 0.97 -17.40 -0.43
N PHE A 223 1.84 -18.38 -0.21
CA PHE A 223 3.30 -18.16 -0.20
C PHE A 223 3.82 -17.60 -1.53
N GLU A 224 3.27 -18.04 -2.66
CA GLU A 224 3.68 -17.53 -3.96
C GLU A 224 3.29 -16.05 -4.14
N GLU A 225 2.15 -15.61 -3.59
CA GLU A 225 1.76 -14.20 -3.58
C GLU A 225 2.68 -13.37 -2.68
N LEU A 226 3.10 -13.90 -1.53
CA LEU A 226 4.13 -13.28 -0.69
C LEU A 226 5.43 -13.04 -1.45
N CYS A 227 5.85 -14.00 -2.29
CA CYS A 227 7.06 -13.85 -3.11
C CYS A 227 6.97 -12.73 -4.17
N ALA A 228 5.77 -12.21 -4.43
CA ALA A 228 5.49 -11.06 -5.30
C ALA A 228 5.21 -9.77 -4.52
N PHE A 229 5.19 -9.82 -3.18
CA PHE A 229 4.89 -8.67 -2.35
C PHE A 229 6.14 -7.79 -2.12
N PRO A 230 6.01 -6.45 -2.10
CA PRO A 230 7.15 -5.53 -2.05
C PRO A 230 8.17 -5.79 -0.95
N SER A 231 7.73 -6.14 0.28
CA SER A 231 8.66 -6.37 1.40
C SER A 231 9.60 -7.57 1.19
N MET A 232 9.27 -8.47 0.24
CA MET A 232 10.10 -9.63 -0.14
C MET A 232 11.07 -9.33 -1.28
N PHE A 233 11.07 -8.11 -1.83
CA PHE A 233 11.94 -7.77 -2.94
C PHE A 233 13.41 -7.66 -2.50
N PRO A 234 14.35 -8.07 -3.35
CA PRO A 234 15.76 -8.02 -3.03
C PRO A 234 16.28 -6.58 -2.99
N VAL A 235 17.20 -6.31 -2.08
CA VAL A 235 17.91 -5.04 -1.94
C VAL A 235 19.43 -5.30 -1.86
N ARG A 236 20.23 -4.28 -2.15
CA ARG A 236 21.68 -4.36 -2.23
C ARG A 236 22.33 -4.26 -0.86
N GLN A 237 22.89 -5.39 -0.38
CA GLN A 237 23.62 -5.44 0.90
C GLN A 237 24.77 -4.44 0.96
N ASP A 238 25.64 -4.41 -0.05
CA ASP A 238 26.84 -3.55 -0.07
C ASP A 238 26.49 -2.06 0.02
N ILE A 239 25.36 -1.65 -0.57
CA ILE A 239 24.90 -0.26 -0.51
C ILE A 239 24.29 0.07 0.86
N ILE A 240 23.46 -0.82 1.39
CA ILE A 240 22.84 -0.62 2.71
C ILE A 240 23.89 -0.60 3.81
N GLU A 241 24.90 -1.47 3.75
CA GLU A 241 26.04 -1.48 4.70
C GLU A 241 26.89 -0.20 4.60
N GLU A 242 27.05 0.37 3.40
CA GLU A 242 27.79 1.62 3.20
C GLU A 242 27.00 2.86 3.64
N LYS A 243 25.70 2.95 3.30
CA LYS A 243 24.87 4.16 3.42
C LYS A 243 23.94 4.14 4.63
N GLY A 244 23.69 2.98 5.25
CA GLY A 244 22.66 2.83 6.27
C GLY A 244 21.30 3.29 5.72
N ASP A 245 20.46 3.87 6.57
CA ASP A 245 19.11 4.35 6.21
C ASP A 245 19.09 5.46 5.13
N GLN A 246 20.26 5.97 4.74
CA GLN A 246 20.38 7.01 3.71
C GLN A 246 20.40 6.45 2.27
N TRP A 247 20.39 5.13 2.09
CA TRP A 247 20.51 4.50 0.78
C TRP A 247 19.35 4.88 -0.18
N THR A 248 18.17 5.19 0.34
CA THR A 248 16.98 5.57 -0.44
C THR A 248 16.94 7.06 -0.80
N PHE A 249 17.73 7.93 -0.15
CA PHE A 249 17.64 9.38 -0.34
C PHE A 249 18.50 9.93 -1.48
N ASP A 250 19.42 9.13 -2.01
CA ASP A 250 20.28 9.52 -3.13
C ASP A 250 20.01 8.62 -4.33
N VAL A 251 19.60 9.20 -5.45
CA VAL A 251 19.39 8.49 -6.71
C VAL A 251 20.58 7.61 -7.09
N ALA A 252 21.80 8.06 -6.80
CA ALA A 252 23.01 7.31 -7.13
C ALA A 252 23.19 6.04 -6.29
N SER A 253 22.65 5.98 -5.07
CA SER A 253 22.67 4.79 -4.20
C SER A 253 21.40 3.96 -4.31
N TYR A 254 20.33 4.47 -4.92
CA TYR A 254 19.08 3.75 -5.10
C TYR A 254 19.16 2.79 -6.29
N ILE A 255 19.85 1.67 -6.09
CA ILE A 255 20.03 0.63 -7.10
C ILE A 255 18.93 -0.42 -6.97
N SER A 256 18.21 -0.64 -8.04
CA SER A 256 17.02 -1.52 -8.10
C SER A 256 17.19 -2.60 -9.18
N ASN A 257 16.36 -3.65 -9.15
CA ASN A 257 16.42 -4.79 -10.09
C ASN A 257 15.17 -4.90 -10.99
N GLY A 258 14.25 -3.96 -10.87
CA GLY A 258 12.96 -4.01 -11.57
C GLY A 258 12.96 -3.37 -12.96
N PRO A 259 11.77 -3.22 -13.56
CA PRO A 259 11.58 -2.72 -14.92
C PRO A 259 12.02 -1.27 -15.11
N TYR A 260 11.94 -0.45 -14.09
CA TYR A 260 12.38 0.94 -14.09
C TYR A 260 13.44 1.17 -13.01
N LYS A 261 14.20 2.25 -13.14
CA LYS A 261 15.14 2.75 -12.14
C LYS A 261 14.80 4.19 -11.77
N LEU A 262 15.11 4.59 -10.55
CA LEU A 262 14.89 5.95 -10.08
C LEU A 262 15.78 6.93 -10.85
N LYS A 263 15.17 7.95 -11.44
CA LYS A 263 15.86 9.03 -12.16
C LYS A 263 15.98 10.28 -11.32
N SER A 264 14.90 10.67 -10.66
CA SER A 264 14.90 11.80 -9.72
C SER A 264 13.75 11.66 -8.73
N TRP A 265 13.96 12.22 -7.55
CA TRP A 265 12.94 12.39 -6.52
C TRP A 265 12.99 13.83 -6.02
N GLU A 266 12.01 14.61 -6.38
CA GLU A 266 11.78 15.96 -5.90
C GLU A 266 10.65 15.90 -4.87
N HIS A 267 11.02 15.94 -3.59
CA HIS A 267 10.10 15.77 -2.47
C HIS A 267 8.89 16.70 -2.56
N ASN A 268 7.71 16.17 -2.27
CA ASN A 268 6.40 16.83 -2.36
C ASN A 268 6.07 17.40 -3.76
N SER A 269 6.68 16.87 -4.81
CA SER A 269 6.49 17.33 -6.17
C SER A 269 6.38 16.17 -7.17
N ALA A 270 7.46 15.40 -7.34
CA ALA A 270 7.46 14.30 -8.31
C ALA A 270 8.54 13.25 -8.06
N ILE A 271 8.21 12.01 -8.39
CA ILE A 271 9.15 10.90 -8.54
C ILE A 271 9.21 10.57 -10.03
N VAL A 272 10.39 10.59 -10.62
CA VAL A 272 10.60 10.25 -12.03
C VAL A 272 11.39 8.96 -12.12
N MET A 273 10.84 8.01 -12.84
CA MET A 273 11.47 6.74 -13.15
C MET A 273 11.77 6.64 -14.64
N GLU A 274 12.87 6.00 -15.02
CA GLU A 274 13.22 5.73 -16.42
C GLU A 274 13.42 4.24 -16.64
N LYS A 275 13.24 3.76 -17.86
CA LYS A 275 13.48 2.33 -18.20
C LYS A 275 14.82 1.88 -17.67
N ASN A 276 14.83 0.70 -17.03
CA ASN A 276 16.05 0.00 -16.66
C ASN A 276 16.51 -0.84 -17.86
N GLU A 277 17.55 -0.39 -18.55
CA GLU A 277 18.12 -1.08 -19.70
C GLU A 277 18.72 -2.44 -19.39
N ASN A 278 18.97 -2.72 -18.09
CA ASN A 278 19.49 -3.99 -17.60
C ASN A 278 18.37 -4.98 -17.22
N TYR A 279 17.10 -4.54 -17.27
CA TYR A 279 15.98 -5.41 -16.97
C TYR A 279 15.81 -6.47 -18.07
N TYR A 280 15.68 -7.74 -17.67
CA TYR A 280 15.66 -8.86 -18.62
C TYR A 280 14.51 -8.79 -19.64
N ASP A 281 13.41 -8.14 -19.32
CA ASP A 281 12.21 -8.02 -20.17
C ASP A 281 11.96 -6.57 -20.65
N VAL A 282 13.01 -5.77 -20.73
CA VAL A 282 12.96 -4.33 -21.10
C VAL A 282 12.23 -4.08 -22.43
N ALA A 283 12.27 -5.03 -23.34
CA ALA A 283 11.61 -4.92 -24.67
C ALA A 283 10.07 -4.84 -24.58
N LYS A 284 9.46 -5.29 -23.48
CA LYS A 284 8.01 -5.20 -23.26
C LYS A 284 7.57 -3.86 -22.66
N LEU A 285 8.50 -3.07 -22.15
CA LEU A 285 8.20 -1.81 -21.50
C LEU A 285 7.78 -0.73 -22.51
N GLY A 286 6.69 -0.03 -22.22
CA GLY A 286 6.15 1.02 -23.08
C GLY A 286 6.77 2.39 -22.82
N PRO A 287 6.49 3.07 -21.68
CA PRO A 287 7.00 4.40 -21.39
C PRO A 287 8.53 4.42 -21.24
N ASP A 288 9.21 5.43 -21.81
CA ASP A 288 10.63 5.66 -21.52
C ASP A 288 10.83 6.23 -20.12
N THR A 289 9.89 7.08 -19.70
CA THR A 289 9.82 7.58 -18.33
C THR A 289 8.39 7.54 -17.80
N ILE A 290 8.26 7.31 -16.50
CA ILE A 290 7.01 7.48 -15.76
C ILE A 290 7.27 8.56 -14.72
N THR A 291 6.46 9.62 -14.77
CA THR A 291 6.49 10.70 -13.78
C THR A 291 5.29 10.56 -12.86
N PHE A 292 5.53 10.23 -11.61
CA PHE A 292 4.54 10.23 -10.55
C PHE A 292 4.48 11.62 -9.93
N LYS A 293 3.42 12.36 -10.23
CA LYS A 293 3.16 13.69 -9.65
C LYS A 293 2.52 13.50 -8.27
N LEU A 294 3.14 14.07 -7.25
CA LEU A 294 2.68 14.00 -5.87
C LEU A 294 1.79 15.21 -5.58
N MET A 295 0.48 15.00 -5.43
CA MET A 295 -0.48 16.06 -5.11
C MET A 295 -1.74 15.46 -4.48
N ASP A 296 -2.32 16.17 -3.50
CA ASP A 296 -3.48 15.75 -2.72
C ASP A 296 -4.77 16.51 -3.09
N ASP A 297 -4.66 17.62 -3.84
CA ASP A 297 -5.82 18.44 -4.24
C ASP A 297 -6.51 17.84 -5.46
N GLU A 298 -7.70 17.27 -5.27
CA GLU A 298 -8.48 16.59 -6.32
C GLU A 298 -8.89 17.54 -7.46
N ASN A 299 -9.09 18.84 -7.19
CA ASN A 299 -9.37 19.83 -8.24
C ASN A 299 -8.12 20.07 -9.10
N ALA A 300 -6.94 20.10 -8.49
CA ALA A 300 -5.68 20.21 -9.23
C ALA A 300 -5.43 18.94 -10.06
N MET A 301 -5.68 17.74 -9.52
CA MET A 301 -5.59 16.48 -10.25
C MET A 301 -6.50 16.49 -11.49
N LEU A 302 -7.78 16.80 -11.31
CA LEU A 302 -8.75 16.86 -12.41
C LEU A 302 -8.40 17.93 -13.43
N SER A 303 -7.91 19.09 -12.99
CA SER A 303 -7.44 20.17 -13.90
C SER A 303 -6.23 19.72 -14.71
N GLY A 304 -5.25 19.08 -14.08
CA GLY A 304 -4.07 18.51 -14.73
C GLY A 304 -4.44 17.42 -15.75
N TYR A 305 -5.39 16.56 -15.41
CA TYR A 305 -5.91 15.56 -16.33
C TYR A 305 -6.61 16.23 -17.53
N ASN A 306 -7.51 17.17 -17.31
CA ASN A 306 -8.25 17.84 -18.39
C ASN A 306 -7.34 18.66 -19.30
N SER A 307 -6.29 19.28 -18.78
CA SER A 307 -5.30 20.03 -19.57
C SER A 307 -4.33 19.15 -20.36
N GLY A 308 -4.25 17.84 -20.04
CA GLY A 308 -3.28 16.91 -20.64
C GLY A 308 -1.91 16.94 -19.97
N GLU A 309 -1.77 17.53 -18.80
CA GLU A 309 -0.57 17.43 -17.96
C GLU A 309 -0.44 16.05 -17.32
N LEU A 310 -1.59 15.43 -16.99
CA LEU A 310 -1.69 14.09 -16.42
C LEU A 310 -2.39 13.14 -17.39
N ASP A 311 -1.84 11.96 -17.56
CA ASP A 311 -2.42 10.87 -18.35
C ASP A 311 -3.32 9.96 -17.47
N PHE A 312 -3.06 9.92 -16.16
CA PHE A 312 -3.80 9.12 -15.16
C PHE A 312 -3.99 9.93 -13.88
N ILE A 313 -5.17 9.80 -13.26
CA ILE A 313 -5.45 10.25 -11.89
C ILE A 313 -6.25 9.17 -11.15
N GLU A 314 -5.97 9.01 -9.86
CA GLU A 314 -6.66 8.03 -8.99
C GLU A 314 -7.83 8.62 -8.20
N ARG A 315 -8.02 9.94 -8.24
CA ARG A 315 -9.08 10.65 -7.50
C ARG A 315 -9.66 11.77 -8.31
N VAL A 316 -10.91 12.11 -8.02
CA VAL A 316 -11.63 13.24 -8.59
C VAL A 316 -12.43 13.94 -7.48
N PRO A 317 -12.74 15.25 -7.60
CA PRO A 317 -13.55 15.96 -6.63
C PRO A 317 -14.89 15.26 -6.40
N GLN A 318 -15.27 15.07 -5.15
CA GLN A 318 -16.50 14.37 -4.75
C GLN A 318 -17.75 14.91 -5.47
N ALA A 319 -17.82 16.20 -5.72
CA ALA A 319 -18.96 16.81 -6.44
C ALA A 319 -19.10 16.31 -7.90
N GLU A 320 -18.02 15.81 -8.50
CA GLU A 320 -17.99 15.35 -9.90
C GLU A 320 -18.22 13.83 -10.04
N VAL A 321 -18.05 13.05 -8.96
CA VAL A 321 -18.09 11.57 -8.96
C VAL A 321 -19.35 11.05 -9.65
N THR A 322 -20.54 11.45 -9.18
CA THR A 322 -21.82 10.95 -9.70
C THR A 322 -21.99 11.25 -11.19
N SER A 323 -21.58 12.45 -11.63
CA SER A 323 -21.69 12.86 -13.04
C SER A 323 -20.70 12.07 -13.92
N MET A 324 -19.49 11.80 -13.41
CA MET A 324 -18.45 11.06 -14.13
C MET A 324 -18.73 9.55 -14.22
N ILE A 325 -19.36 8.97 -13.19
CA ILE A 325 -19.88 7.60 -13.27
C ILE A 325 -20.96 7.52 -14.36
N ALA A 326 -21.90 8.46 -14.37
CA ALA A 326 -23.00 8.47 -15.34
C ALA A 326 -22.52 8.69 -16.79
N SER A 327 -21.44 9.44 -17.00
CA SER A 327 -20.82 9.64 -18.34
C SER A 327 -19.91 8.49 -18.76
N GLY A 328 -19.47 7.63 -17.82
CA GLY A 328 -18.50 6.56 -18.07
C GLY A 328 -17.04 7.04 -18.13
N ASP A 329 -16.77 8.26 -17.65
CA ASP A 329 -15.40 8.80 -17.60
C ASP A 329 -14.61 8.24 -16.41
N LEU A 330 -15.30 7.90 -15.32
CA LEU A 330 -14.71 7.31 -14.12
C LEU A 330 -14.79 5.79 -14.19
N ASN A 331 -13.65 5.13 -14.06
CA ASN A 331 -13.55 3.68 -14.02
C ASN A 331 -13.54 3.23 -12.55
N ILE A 332 -14.39 2.27 -12.19
CA ILE A 332 -14.48 1.71 -10.84
C ILE A 332 -14.04 0.26 -10.90
N VAL A 333 -13.16 -0.16 -10.00
CA VAL A 333 -12.64 -1.53 -9.90
C VAL A 333 -12.73 -2.02 -8.46
N ASN A 334 -12.76 -3.34 -8.27
CA ASN A 334 -12.74 -3.94 -6.95
C ASN A 334 -11.42 -3.64 -6.24
N TYR A 335 -11.52 -3.36 -4.94
CA TYR A 335 -10.39 -3.10 -4.08
C TYR A 335 -10.55 -3.92 -2.79
N LEU A 336 -9.69 -4.91 -2.63
CA LEU A 336 -9.79 -5.90 -1.56
C LEU A 336 -9.37 -5.30 -0.23
N GLY A 337 -10.26 -4.54 0.39
CA GLY A 337 -9.94 -3.85 1.62
C GLY A 337 -11.13 -3.25 2.33
N THR A 338 -10.88 -2.75 3.55
CA THR A 338 -11.89 -2.22 4.44
C THR A 338 -11.43 -0.90 5.06
N TYR A 339 -12.27 0.12 4.94
CA TYR A 339 -12.14 1.36 5.71
C TYR A 339 -12.78 1.17 7.08
N TYR A 340 -12.07 1.52 8.14
CA TYR A 340 -12.58 1.34 9.49
C TYR A 340 -12.16 2.48 10.44
N VAL A 341 -12.91 2.61 11.52
CA VAL A 341 -12.54 3.42 12.67
C VAL A 341 -11.62 2.61 13.56
N CYS A 342 -10.47 3.18 13.87
CA CYS A 342 -9.48 2.63 14.76
C CYS A 342 -9.68 3.26 16.15
N PHE A 343 -10.11 2.47 17.13
CA PHE A 343 -10.17 2.89 18.53
C PHE A 343 -8.81 2.67 19.19
N GLN A 344 -8.40 3.58 20.10
CA GLN A 344 -7.23 3.35 20.92
C GLN A 344 -7.64 2.48 22.14
N ASN A 345 -7.49 1.15 21.99
CA ASN A 345 -8.03 0.17 22.93
C ASN A 345 -7.39 0.19 24.34
N GLU A 346 -6.22 0.82 24.49
CA GLU A 346 -5.53 0.95 25.79
C GLU A 346 -5.89 2.23 26.54
N LYS A 347 -6.61 3.18 25.91
CA LYS A 347 -6.90 4.50 26.47
C LYS A 347 -8.38 4.69 26.75
N ALA A 348 -8.71 5.14 27.97
CA ALA A 348 -10.07 5.55 28.29
C ALA A 348 -10.54 6.71 27.38
N PRO A 349 -11.81 6.70 26.93
CA PRO A 349 -12.89 5.78 27.32
C PRO A 349 -12.97 4.52 26.43
N PHE A 350 -12.09 4.35 25.44
CA PHE A 350 -12.13 3.24 24.48
C PHE A 350 -11.44 1.96 24.95
N ASP A 351 -10.95 1.91 26.19
CA ASP A 351 -10.56 0.67 26.89
C ASP A 351 -11.78 -0.16 27.31
N ASP A 352 -12.98 0.43 27.34
CA ASP A 352 -14.25 -0.27 27.60
C ASP A 352 -14.91 -0.74 26.28
N PRO A 353 -15.10 -2.06 26.06
CA PRO A 353 -15.72 -2.58 24.83
C PRO A 353 -17.16 -2.10 24.63
N ARG A 354 -17.90 -1.79 25.70
CA ARG A 354 -19.27 -1.24 25.59
C ARG A 354 -19.27 0.14 24.95
N VAL A 355 -18.26 0.96 25.22
CA VAL A 355 -18.08 2.26 24.58
C VAL A 355 -17.77 2.09 23.09
N ARG A 356 -16.89 1.17 22.74
CA ARG A 356 -16.55 0.87 21.34
C ARG A 356 -17.76 0.32 20.58
N GLU A 357 -18.53 -0.59 21.18
CA GLU A 357 -19.78 -1.09 20.62
C GLU A 357 -20.78 0.04 20.38
N ALA A 358 -20.97 0.94 21.34
CA ALA A 358 -21.87 2.08 21.22
C ALA A 358 -21.47 3.00 20.05
N PHE A 359 -20.20 3.33 19.93
CA PHE A 359 -19.70 4.14 18.81
C PHE A 359 -19.83 3.42 17.45
N THR A 360 -19.65 2.10 17.41
CA THR A 360 -19.81 1.27 16.20
C THR A 360 -21.25 1.22 15.71
N LEU A 361 -22.21 1.04 16.64
CA LEU A 361 -23.64 0.93 16.33
C LEU A 361 -24.29 2.28 15.96
N ALA A 362 -23.72 3.39 16.42
CA ALA A 362 -24.20 4.74 16.09
C ALA A 362 -23.69 5.27 14.73
N ILE A 363 -23.19 4.40 13.85
CA ILE A 363 -22.72 4.76 12.51
C ILE A 363 -23.76 4.33 11.46
N ASP A 364 -24.29 5.30 10.72
CA ASP A 364 -25.12 5.09 9.53
C ASP A 364 -24.22 4.83 8.32
N ARG A 365 -23.98 3.56 8.03
CA ARG A 365 -23.10 3.13 6.93
C ARG A 365 -23.71 3.36 5.56
N THR A 366 -25.03 3.18 5.45
CA THR A 366 -25.76 3.46 4.21
C THR A 366 -25.65 4.95 3.84
N TYR A 367 -25.81 5.85 4.82
CA TYR A 367 -25.55 7.27 4.58
C TYR A 367 -24.12 7.56 4.12
N LEU A 368 -23.12 6.89 4.72
CA LEU A 368 -21.73 7.07 4.33
C LEU A 368 -21.50 6.66 2.86
N VAL A 369 -21.95 5.47 2.44
CA VAL A 369 -21.68 4.99 1.07
C VAL A 369 -22.55 5.66 0.02
N GLU A 370 -23.81 5.99 0.32
CA GLU A 370 -24.73 6.56 -0.66
C GLU A 370 -24.68 8.10 -0.76
N LYS A 371 -24.32 8.79 0.32
CA LYS A 371 -24.41 10.26 0.38
C LYS A 371 -23.05 10.93 0.56
N VAL A 372 -22.08 10.26 1.20
CA VAL A 372 -20.76 10.83 1.44
C VAL A 372 -19.76 10.38 0.38
N THR A 373 -19.50 9.09 0.23
CA THR A 373 -18.45 8.59 -0.67
C THR A 373 -18.93 8.38 -2.12
N GLN A 374 -20.07 7.75 -2.34
CA GLN A 374 -20.76 7.61 -3.64
C GLN A 374 -19.97 6.91 -4.76
N THR A 375 -18.91 6.18 -4.46
CA THR A 375 -18.06 5.51 -5.45
C THR A 375 -18.26 3.99 -5.50
N GLY A 376 -19.45 3.51 -5.12
CA GLY A 376 -19.83 2.10 -5.24
C GLY A 376 -19.33 1.20 -4.13
N GLN A 377 -18.87 1.77 -3.02
CA GLN A 377 -18.52 1.03 -1.81
C GLN A 377 -19.73 0.27 -1.27
N LEU A 378 -19.46 -0.83 -0.57
CA LEU A 378 -20.47 -1.62 0.13
C LEU A 378 -20.33 -1.40 1.64
N GLU A 379 -21.46 -1.32 2.33
CA GLU A 379 -21.48 -1.21 3.79
C GLU A 379 -20.77 -2.41 4.42
N ALA A 380 -19.84 -2.15 5.35
CA ALA A 380 -19.12 -3.22 6.03
C ALA A 380 -19.86 -3.69 7.28
N ASP A 381 -20.27 -4.93 7.27
CA ASP A 381 -20.89 -5.67 8.38
C ASP A 381 -19.93 -6.64 9.08
N GLY A 382 -18.67 -6.63 8.66
CA GLY A 382 -17.51 -7.35 9.18
C GLY A 382 -16.22 -6.65 8.77
N TYR A 383 -15.08 -7.23 9.08
CA TYR A 383 -13.79 -6.63 8.76
C TYR A 383 -13.15 -7.22 7.49
N VAL A 384 -13.12 -8.54 7.36
CA VAL A 384 -12.65 -9.19 6.14
C VAL A 384 -13.66 -8.93 5.02
N PRO A 385 -13.25 -8.27 3.90
CA PRO A 385 -14.20 -7.87 2.85
C PRO A 385 -14.66 -9.05 1.99
N SER A 386 -15.73 -8.82 1.23
CA SER A 386 -16.13 -9.73 0.16
C SER A 386 -15.04 -9.86 -0.91
N GLY A 387 -14.90 -11.04 -1.50
CA GLY A 387 -13.88 -11.38 -2.49
C GLY A 387 -12.64 -12.04 -1.91
N VAL A 388 -12.55 -12.17 -0.58
CA VAL A 388 -11.51 -12.99 0.08
C VAL A 388 -11.96 -14.44 0.11
N ASN A 389 -11.09 -15.36 -0.34
CA ASN A 389 -11.39 -16.78 -0.42
C ASN A 389 -11.67 -17.40 0.97
N ASP A 390 -12.65 -18.33 1.00
CA ASP A 390 -12.86 -19.26 2.11
C ASP A 390 -12.35 -20.68 1.73
N ALA A 391 -12.70 -21.68 2.53
CA ALA A 391 -12.23 -23.07 2.39
C ALA A 391 -12.38 -23.70 1.00
N ALA A 392 -13.36 -23.27 0.22
CA ALA A 392 -13.56 -23.73 -1.17
C ALA A 392 -12.72 -22.95 -2.20
N GLY A 393 -11.90 -21.99 -1.76
CA GLY A 393 -11.09 -21.12 -2.62
C GLY A 393 -11.94 -20.29 -3.58
N ALA A 394 -11.37 -19.86 -4.70
CA ALA A 394 -12.03 -19.03 -5.71
C ALA A 394 -13.26 -19.64 -6.39
N THR A 395 -13.59 -20.91 -6.12
CA THR A 395 -14.74 -21.62 -6.70
C THR A 395 -15.93 -21.80 -5.76
N GLY A 396 -15.81 -21.32 -4.51
CA GLY A 396 -16.85 -21.39 -3.48
C GLY A 396 -17.32 -20.02 -3.03
N ASP A 397 -18.08 -20.01 -1.93
CA ASP A 397 -18.46 -18.78 -1.24
C ASP A 397 -17.23 -18.12 -0.63
N ASP A 398 -17.23 -16.79 -0.56
CA ASP A 398 -16.16 -16.04 0.06
C ASP A 398 -16.27 -16.03 1.60
N PHE A 399 -15.20 -15.59 2.26
CA PHE A 399 -15.09 -15.55 3.71
C PHE A 399 -16.20 -14.71 4.35
N ARG A 400 -16.55 -13.55 3.77
CA ARG A 400 -17.62 -12.70 4.32
C ARG A 400 -18.98 -13.39 4.24
N THR A 401 -19.28 -14.03 3.12
CA THR A 401 -20.54 -14.77 2.92
C THR A 401 -20.68 -15.91 3.93
N VAL A 402 -19.60 -16.66 4.20
CA VAL A 402 -19.59 -17.77 5.17
C VAL A 402 -19.69 -17.27 6.61
N GLY A 403 -18.92 -16.23 6.97
CA GLY A 403 -18.87 -15.67 8.33
C GLY A 403 -20.12 -14.89 8.73
N GLY A 404 -20.85 -14.32 7.75
CA GLY A 404 -22.05 -13.52 8.00
C GLY A 404 -21.76 -12.14 8.59
N SER A 405 -22.75 -11.54 9.22
CA SER A 405 -22.72 -10.14 9.69
C SER A 405 -22.65 -10.06 11.21
N TYR A 406 -21.89 -9.12 11.75
CA TYR A 406 -21.76 -8.88 13.21
C TYR A 406 -22.80 -7.87 13.74
N TYR A 407 -23.28 -7.00 12.87
CA TYR A 407 -24.34 -6.01 13.18
C TYR A 407 -25.11 -5.68 11.90
N SER A 408 -26.35 -5.23 12.06
CA SER A 408 -27.12 -4.80 10.90
C SER A 408 -26.60 -3.47 10.35
N VAL A 409 -26.39 -3.42 9.05
CA VAL A 409 -26.06 -2.20 8.29
C VAL A 409 -27.26 -1.65 7.53
N ASN A 410 -28.43 -2.28 7.67
CA ASN A 410 -29.65 -1.87 7.02
C ASN A 410 -30.15 -0.52 7.59
N GLU A 411 -30.48 0.42 6.73
CA GLU A 411 -31.01 1.76 7.09
C GLU A 411 -32.25 1.66 8.02
N ASP A 412 -33.13 0.68 7.80
CA ASP A 412 -34.32 0.47 8.63
C ASP A 412 -33.98 0.09 10.09
N ASP A 413 -32.81 -0.50 10.34
CA ASP A 413 -32.36 -0.94 11.66
C ASP A 413 -31.51 0.11 12.39
N TYR A 414 -31.08 1.19 11.68
CA TYR A 414 -30.17 2.20 12.25
C TYR A 414 -30.70 2.79 13.56
N LYS A 415 -32.00 3.12 13.62
CA LYS A 415 -32.61 3.64 14.83
C LYS A 415 -32.50 2.64 16.01
N ALA A 416 -32.69 1.36 15.77
CA ALA A 416 -32.60 0.33 16.82
C ALA A 416 -31.14 0.16 17.27
N ASN A 417 -30.18 0.25 16.36
CA ASN A 417 -28.76 0.28 16.67
C ASN A 417 -28.38 1.46 17.56
N CYS A 418 -28.88 2.68 17.24
CA CYS A 418 -28.67 3.87 18.08
C CYS A 418 -29.32 3.75 19.47
N ASP A 419 -30.53 3.16 19.56
CA ASP A 419 -31.18 2.92 20.84
C ASP A 419 -30.31 1.98 21.71
N LYS A 420 -29.77 0.90 21.13
CA LYS A 420 -28.82 0.00 21.81
C LYS A 420 -27.53 0.70 22.20
N ALA A 421 -26.96 1.52 21.31
CA ALA A 421 -25.75 2.29 21.57
C ALA A 421 -25.88 3.20 22.80
N ARG A 422 -27.02 3.88 22.95
CA ARG A 422 -27.32 4.73 24.12
C ARG A 422 -27.40 3.93 25.42
N GLU A 423 -28.01 2.73 25.40
CA GLU A 423 -28.07 1.87 26.59
C GLU A 423 -26.66 1.39 26.99
N LEU A 424 -25.84 0.98 26.03
CA LEU A 424 -24.44 0.58 26.28
C LEU A 424 -23.62 1.73 26.90
N LEU A 425 -23.76 2.95 26.36
CA LEU A 425 -23.07 4.12 26.88
C LEU A 425 -23.52 4.46 28.31
N LYS A 426 -24.83 4.31 28.59
CA LYS A 426 -25.38 4.42 29.94
C LYS A 426 -24.85 3.36 30.89
N GLU A 427 -24.75 2.08 30.47
CA GLU A 427 -24.16 1.00 31.25
C GLU A 427 -22.66 1.23 31.52
N ALA A 428 -21.96 1.91 30.62
CA ALA A 428 -20.59 2.37 30.79
C ALA A 428 -20.44 3.59 31.73
N GLY A 429 -21.58 4.18 32.17
CA GLY A 429 -21.59 5.29 33.12
C GLY A 429 -21.73 6.68 32.49
N TYR A 430 -22.08 6.77 31.20
CA TYR A 430 -22.16 8.01 30.43
C TYR A 430 -23.57 8.24 29.85
N GLU A 431 -24.61 8.19 30.69
CA GLU A 431 -25.99 8.36 30.24
C GLU A 431 -26.17 9.70 29.50
N ASN A 432 -26.64 9.67 28.24
CA ASN A 432 -26.78 10.81 27.34
C ASN A 432 -25.45 11.61 27.14
N GLY A 433 -24.30 10.96 27.23
CA GLY A 433 -22.98 11.59 27.11
C GLY A 433 -22.53 12.37 28.35
N GLU A 434 -23.30 12.36 29.45
CA GLU A 434 -22.91 13.08 30.67
C GLU A 434 -21.59 12.55 31.25
N GLY A 435 -20.60 13.46 31.40
CA GLY A 435 -19.27 13.12 31.91
C GLY A 435 -18.36 12.42 30.90
N PHE A 436 -18.81 12.15 29.68
CA PHE A 436 -17.93 11.62 28.63
C PHE A 436 -16.86 12.64 28.26
N PRO A 437 -15.59 12.25 28.15
CA PRO A 437 -14.54 13.19 27.78
C PRO A 437 -14.71 13.69 26.33
N VAL A 438 -14.15 14.86 26.03
CA VAL A 438 -13.99 15.28 24.63
C VAL A 438 -12.99 14.35 23.98
N VAL A 439 -13.36 13.72 22.87
CA VAL A 439 -12.51 12.82 22.12
C VAL A 439 -12.11 13.43 20.79
N GLU A 440 -10.94 13.06 20.31
CA GLU A 440 -10.41 13.52 19.03
C GLU A 440 -10.52 12.42 17.99
N TYR A 441 -11.03 12.76 16.79
CA TYR A 441 -10.97 11.93 15.60
C TYR A 441 -9.83 12.41 14.70
N LEU A 442 -8.79 11.60 14.57
CA LEU A 442 -7.60 11.85 13.78
C LEU A 442 -7.78 11.32 12.35
N TYR A 443 -7.47 12.14 11.33
CA TYR A 443 -7.49 11.74 9.92
C TYR A 443 -6.40 12.48 9.13
N ASN A 444 -5.97 11.92 7.98
CA ASN A 444 -5.02 12.59 7.10
C ASN A 444 -5.71 13.53 6.11
N THR A 445 -4.95 14.49 5.61
CA THR A 445 -5.39 15.50 4.64
C THR A 445 -5.91 14.82 3.36
N ASP A 446 -7.23 14.91 3.15
CA ASP A 446 -7.97 14.35 2.04
C ASP A 446 -9.43 14.79 2.17
N ASP A 447 -10.06 15.24 1.08
CA ASP A 447 -11.43 15.77 1.12
C ASP A 447 -12.48 14.71 1.47
N ASN A 448 -12.29 13.47 1.01
CA ASN A 448 -13.19 12.36 1.32
C ASN A 448 -13.05 11.94 2.79
N HIS A 449 -11.82 11.83 3.32
CA HIS A 449 -11.61 11.56 4.74
C HIS A 449 -12.20 12.64 5.64
N LYS A 450 -12.11 13.91 5.22
CA LYS A 450 -12.74 15.02 5.93
C LYS A 450 -14.26 14.90 5.93
N ALA A 451 -14.88 14.60 4.79
CA ALA A 451 -16.34 14.43 4.70
C ALA A 451 -16.84 13.27 5.58
N ILE A 452 -16.11 12.14 5.60
CA ILE A 452 -16.39 11.01 6.48
C ILE A 452 -16.25 11.42 7.96
N ALA A 453 -15.18 12.13 8.31
CA ALA A 453 -14.93 12.59 9.68
C ALA A 453 -16.04 13.53 10.18
N GLU A 454 -16.51 14.46 9.33
CA GLU A 454 -17.62 15.37 9.63
C GLU A 454 -18.93 14.61 9.81
N ALA A 455 -19.21 13.60 8.98
CA ALA A 455 -20.39 12.75 9.09
C ALA A 455 -20.38 11.91 10.39
N LEU A 456 -19.27 11.22 10.69
CA LEU A 456 -19.12 10.44 11.91
C LEU A 456 -19.26 11.30 13.16
N LYS A 457 -18.61 12.46 13.17
CA LYS A 457 -18.77 13.45 14.26
C LYS A 457 -20.24 13.81 14.48
N SER A 458 -20.97 14.14 13.41
CA SER A 458 -22.41 14.51 13.52
C SER A 458 -23.22 13.35 14.10
N MET A 459 -23.04 12.13 13.60
CA MET A 459 -23.74 10.93 14.08
C MET A 459 -23.49 10.69 15.57
N TRP A 460 -22.25 10.71 16.01
CA TRP A 460 -21.91 10.46 17.41
C TRP A 460 -22.38 11.59 18.34
N GLU A 461 -22.28 12.84 17.93
CA GLU A 461 -22.78 13.98 18.72
C GLU A 461 -24.31 13.98 18.84
N GLU A 462 -25.03 13.65 17.75
CA GLU A 462 -26.49 13.62 17.73
C GLU A 462 -27.05 12.40 18.48
N GLU A 463 -26.48 11.22 18.25
CA GLU A 463 -27.03 9.97 18.78
C GLU A 463 -26.54 9.62 20.19
N LEU A 464 -25.30 9.96 20.54
CA LEU A 464 -24.70 9.60 21.81
C LEU A 464 -24.57 10.77 22.80
N GLY A 465 -24.77 12.03 22.34
CA GLY A 465 -24.63 13.23 23.16
C GLY A 465 -23.19 13.54 23.57
N VAL A 466 -22.20 12.95 22.91
CA VAL A 466 -20.76 13.15 23.18
C VAL A 466 -20.23 14.38 22.43
N THR A 467 -18.99 14.77 22.68
CA THR A 467 -18.31 15.85 21.94
C THR A 467 -17.09 15.29 21.22
N VAL A 468 -17.03 15.46 19.89
CA VAL A 468 -15.93 15.00 19.04
C VAL A 468 -15.23 16.20 18.40
N THR A 469 -13.92 16.26 18.48
CA THR A 469 -13.09 17.22 17.76
C THR A 469 -12.40 16.53 16.58
N LEU A 470 -12.16 17.27 15.50
CA LEU A 470 -11.50 16.75 14.31
C LEU A 470 -10.05 17.25 14.27
N ASN A 471 -9.10 16.33 14.04
CA ASN A 471 -7.68 16.63 13.90
C ASN A 471 -7.19 16.13 12.53
N ASN A 472 -6.79 17.05 11.68
CA ASN A 472 -6.24 16.78 10.36
C ASN A 472 -4.71 16.85 10.42
N GLN A 473 -4.02 15.88 9.81
CA GLN A 473 -2.57 15.85 9.68
C GLN A 473 -2.16 15.45 8.26
N GLU A 474 -0.99 15.92 7.83
CA GLU A 474 -0.34 15.42 6.62
C GLU A 474 -0.01 13.92 6.74
N TRP A 475 -0.03 13.19 5.60
CA TRP A 475 0.02 11.73 5.56
C TRP A 475 1.14 11.12 6.42
N ALA A 476 2.40 11.52 6.22
CA ALA A 476 3.51 10.93 6.95
C ALA A 476 3.42 11.18 8.47
N ALA A 477 2.99 12.37 8.88
CA ALA A 477 2.78 12.70 10.29
C ALA A 477 1.60 11.92 10.89
N PHE A 478 0.52 11.77 10.11
CA PHE A 478 -0.66 11.00 10.49
C PHE A 478 -0.31 9.53 10.75
N VAL A 479 0.41 8.89 9.83
CA VAL A 479 0.83 7.48 9.97
C VAL A 479 1.65 7.31 11.25
N GLN A 480 2.62 8.20 11.50
CA GLN A 480 3.44 8.11 12.70
C GLN A 480 2.64 8.32 13.98
N THR A 481 1.77 9.35 14.04
CA THR A 481 0.90 9.62 15.20
C THR A 481 -0.01 8.43 15.52
N ARG A 482 -0.55 7.77 14.48
CA ARG A 482 -1.40 6.59 14.62
C ARG A 482 -0.60 5.38 15.12
N LYS A 483 0.58 5.10 14.56
CA LYS A 483 1.49 4.03 15.01
C LYS A 483 1.93 4.22 16.47
N ASP A 484 2.21 5.46 16.88
CA ASP A 484 2.56 5.78 18.27
C ASP A 484 1.37 5.64 19.23
N GLY A 485 0.14 5.52 18.71
CA GLY A 485 -1.09 5.44 19.50
C GLY A 485 -1.47 6.77 20.15
N ASP A 486 -1.01 7.91 19.64
CA ASP A 486 -1.27 9.24 20.20
C ASP A 486 -2.56 9.87 19.68
N TYR A 487 -3.66 9.11 19.81
CA TYR A 487 -5.01 9.51 19.39
C TYR A 487 -6.06 8.88 20.33
N SER A 488 -7.31 9.31 20.22
CA SER A 488 -8.47 8.66 20.85
C SER A 488 -9.18 7.74 19.87
N ILE A 489 -9.52 8.30 18.71
CA ILE A 489 -10.12 7.62 17.56
C ILE A 489 -9.35 8.09 16.33
N ALA A 490 -9.05 7.17 15.40
CA ALA A 490 -8.44 7.52 14.13
C ALA A 490 -9.15 6.84 12.97
N ARG A 491 -9.09 7.45 11.78
CA ARG A 491 -9.40 6.70 10.58
C ARG A 491 -8.30 5.65 10.33
N ASN A 492 -8.68 4.53 9.79
CA ASN A 492 -7.74 3.55 9.26
C ASN A 492 -8.33 2.86 8.04
N GLY A 493 -7.53 2.13 7.31
CA GLY A 493 -7.92 1.26 6.23
C GLY A 493 -6.87 0.18 6.04
N TRP A 494 -7.30 -0.99 5.63
CA TRP A 494 -6.41 -2.07 5.29
C TRP A 494 -6.78 -2.65 3.94
N ILE A 495 -5.78 -2.83 3.12
CA ILE A 495 -5.89 -3.51 1.84
C ILE A 495 -5.17 -4.83 1.98
N GLY A 496 -5.77 -5.91 1.49
CA GLY A 496 -5.16 -7.23 1.56
C GLY A 496 -3.84 -7.29 0.81
N ASP A 497 -2.84 -7.90 1.42
CA ASP A 497 -1.53 -8.13 0.81
C ASP A 497 -1.52 -9.37 -0.08
N TYR A 498 -2.48 -10.28 0.15
CA TYR A 498 -2.74 -11.51 -0.58
C TYR A 498 -4.19 -11.95 -0.38
N ASN A 499 -4.72 -12.86 -1.22
CA ASN A 499 -6.12 -13.29 -1.16
C ASN A 499 -6.33 -14.42 -0.14
N ASP A 500 -6.19 -14.08 1.15
CA ASP A 500 -6.48 -14.97 2.28
C ASP A 500 -6.90 -14.10 3.48
N PRO A 501 -7.87 -14.52 4.33
CA PRO A 501 -8.31 -13.71 5.47
C PRO A 501 -7.20 -13.44 6.49
N MET A 502 -6.11 -14.19 6.48
CA MET A 502 -4.97 -13.98 7.38
C MET A 502 -4.40 -12.56 7.23
N THR A 503 -4.31 -11.99 6.02
CA THR A 503 -3.80 -10.63 5.80
C THR A 503 -4.60 -9.55 6.55
N PHE A 504 -5.86 -9.82 6.88
CA PHE A 504 -6.73 -8.91 7.64
C PHE A 504 -6.64 -9.14 9.14
N LEU A 505 -6.39 -10.36 9.58
CA LEU A 505 -6.54 -10.74 10.97
C LEU A 505 -5.22 -10.77 11.74
N ASP A 506 -4.14 -11.27 11.15
CA ASP A 506 -2.85 -11.42 11.85
C ASP A 506 -2.23 -10.10 12.29
N MET A 507 -2.52 -9.01 11.57
CA MET A 507 -2.06 -7.67 11.92
C MET A 507 -2.53 -7.21 13.32
N PHE A 508 -3.65 -7.74 13.84
CA PHE A 508 -4.21 -7.38 15.14
C PHE A 508 -3.66 -8.23 16.31
N LYS A 509 -2.72 -9.13 16.07
CA LYS A 509 -2.03 -9.81 17.16
C LYS A 509 -1.40 -8.81 18.12
N THR A 510 -1.41 -9.15 19.40
CA THR A 510 -0.81 -8.32 20.46
C THR A 510 0.63 -7.97 20.12
N GLY A 511 0.93 -6.66 20.01
CA GLY A 511 2.26 -6.15 19.67
C GLY A 511 2.63 -6.23 18.21
N GLY A 512 1.69 -6.59 17.32
CA GLY A 512 1.89 -6.56 15.87
C GLY A 512 2.25 -5.16 15.35
N GLY A 513 3.16 -5.06 14.38
CA GLY A 513 3.68 -3.79 13.86
C GLY A 513 2.62 -2.90 13.23
N ASN A 514 1.58 -3.50 12.63
CA ASN A 514 0.44 -2.81 12.02
C ASN A 514 -0.80 -2.75 12.93
N ASN A 515 -0.72 -3.23 14.18
CA ASN A 515 -1.79 -3.13 15.16
C ASN A 515 -1.89 -1.71 15.75
N ASP A 516 -2.32 -0.77 14.92
CA ASP A 516 -2.47 0.63 15.33
C ASP A 516 -3.54 0.80 16.42
N ALA A 517 -4.58 -0.05 16.42
CA ALA A 517 -5.63 -0.04 17.43
C ALA A 517 -5.13 -0.40 18.84
N LYS A 518 -3.92 -0.95 18.95
CA LYS A 518 -3.38 -1.51 20.20
C LYS A 518 -4.33 -2.55 20.81
N TYR A 519 -5.04 -3.26 19.93
CA TYR A 519 -5.90 -4.38 20.34
C TYR A 519 -5.05 -5.49 20.96
N SER A 520 -5.54 -6.09 22.03
CA SER A 520 -4.84 -7.17 22.73
C SER A 520 -5.86 -8.14 23.33
N ASN A 521 -5.90 -9.35 22.79
CA ASN A 521 -6.74 -10.43 23.28
C ASN A 521 -6.00 -11.76 23.11
N LYS A 522 -5.71 -12.42 24.22
CA LYS A 522 -4.93 -13.66 24.24
C LYS A 522 -5.62 -14.80 23.46
N GLU A 523 -6.95 -14.88 23.50
CA GLU A 523 -7.71 -15.91 22.77
C GLU A 523 -7.62 -15.66 21.25
N PHE A 524 -7.68 -14.39 20.85
CA PHE A 524 -7.45 -13.99 19.46
C PHE A 524 -6.04 -14.41 18.99
N ASP A 525 -5.00 -14.08 19.76
CA ASP A 525 -3.62 -14.44 19.44
C ASP A 525 -3.47 -15.96 19.29
N GLU A 526 -4.05 -16.75 20.22
CA GLU A 526 -4.03 -18.23 20.17
C GLU A 526 -4.77 -18.79 18.94
N LEU A 527 -5.87 -18.16 18.50
CA LEU A 527 -6.59 -18.54 17.28
C LEU A 527 -5.76 -18.30 16.03
N ILE A 528 -5.12 -17.13 15.92
CA ILE A 528 -4.25 -16.80 14.78
C ILE A 528 -3.04 -17.74 14.74
N ASP A 529 -2.37 -17.97 15.88
CA ASP A 529 -1.22 -18.88 15.95
C ASP A 529 -1.60 -20.31 15.55
N LYS A 530 -2.77 -20.76 15.97
CA LYS A 530 -3.29 -22.08 15.61
C LYS A 530 -3.67 -22.14 14.13
N ALA A 531 -4.29 -21.08 13.58
CA ALA A 531 -4.63 -21.01 12.15
C ALA A 531 -3.37 -21.11 11.28
N ASN A 532 -2.28 -20.42 11.67
CA ASN A 532 -0.98 -20.46 10.98
C ASN A 532 -0.34 -21.85 10.92
N THR A 533 -0.71 -22.74 11.83
CA THR A 533 -0.18 -24.12 11.89
C THR A 533 -1.17 -25.20 11.48
N THR A 534 -2.39 -24.82 11.08
CA THR A 534 -3.46 -25.76 10.71
C THR A 534 -3.42 -26.00 9.20
N VAL A 535 -3.14 -27.24 8.79
CA VAL A 535 -3.07 -27.68 7.37
C VAL A 535 -4.46 -27.90 6.77
N ASP A 536 -5.44 -28.36 7.57
CA ASP A 536 -6.82 -28.53 7.10
C ASP A 536 -7.45 -27.16 6.83
N VAL A 537 -7.71 -26.86 5.56
CA VAL A 537 -8.20 -25.54 5.12
C VAL A 537 -9.52 -25.16 5.78
N ALA A 538 -10.46 -26.11 5.93
CA ALA A 538 -11.76 -25.81 6.53
C ALA A 538 -11.66 -25.52 8.02
N GLU A 539 -10.82 -26.27 8.77
CA GLU A 539 -10.56 -25.97 10.20
C GLU A 539 -9.79 -24.67 10.35
N ARG A 540 -8.85 -24.36 9.45
CA ARG A 540 -8.12 -23.09 9.42
C ARG A 540 -9.06 -21.90 9.26
N MET A 541 -9.97 -21.94 8.24
CA MET A 541 -10.95 -20.89 8.02
C MET A 541 -11.88 -20.69 9.22
N LYS A 542 -12.31 -21.78 9.84
CA LYS A 542 -13.13 -21.72 11.06
C LYS A 542 -12.40 -21.01 12.22
N LEU A 543 -11.10 -21.23 12.38
CA LEU A 543 -10.32 -20.51 13.41
C LEU A 543 -10.25 -19.02 13.11
N MET A 544 -10.11 -18.64 11.83
CA MET A 544 -10.11 -17.25 11.42
C MET A 544 -11.48 -16.56 11.55
N HIS A 545 -12.58 -17.26 11.28
CA HIS A 545 -13.92 -16.77 11.61
C HIS A 545 -14.06 -16.51 13.12
N GLN A 546 -13.57 -17.42 13.98
CA GLN A 546 -13.60 -17.21 15.43
C GLN A 546 -12.74 -16.01 15.86
N ALA A 547 -11.61 -15.77 15.19
CA ALA A 547 -10.79 -14.58 15.46
C ALA A 547 -11.52 -13.29 15.06
N GLU A 548 -12.17 -13.25 13.90
CA GLU A 548 -12.99 -12.10 13.51
C GLU A 548 -14.19 -11.89 14.45
N ASP A 549 -14.83 -12.98 14.92
CA ASP A 549 -15.89 -12.93 15.94
C ASP A 549 -15.44 -12.19 17.21
N LEU A 550 -14.21 -12.43 17.66
CA LEU A 550 -13.64 -11.73 18.81
C LEU A 550 -13.38 -10.26 18.49
N LEU A 551 -12.65 -9.97 17.40
CA LEU A 551 -12.20 -8.62 17.05
C LEU A 551 -13.37 -7.66 16.80
N VAL A 552 -14.37 -8.10 16.02
CA VAL A 552 -15.46 -7.24 15.51
C VAL A 552 -16.76 -7.47 16.24
N GLY A 553 -17.09 -8.73 16.58
CA GLY A 553 -18.39 -9.09 17.11
C GLY A 553 -18.51 -9.05 18.63
N GLN A 554 -17.39 -9.22 19.36
CA GLN A 554 -17.39 -9.27 20.82
C GLN A 554 -16.64 -8.11 21.46
N ASP A 555 -15.41 -7.86 21.04
CA ASP A 555 -14.55 -6.83 21.62
C ASP A 555 -14.73 -5.45 20.96
N TYR A 556 -15.28 -5.41 19.76
CA TYR A 556 -15.40 -4.18 18.96
C TYR A 556 -14.08 -3.42 18.91
N GLY A 557 -12.97 -4.14 18.72
CA GLY A 557 -11.62 -3.57 18.71
C GLY A 557 -11.44 -2.48 17.65
N ILE A 558 -12.21 -2.57 16.57
CA ILE A 558 -12.33 -1.62 15.47
C ILE A 558 -13.80 -1.50 15.04
N ALA A 559 -14.15 -0.46 14.27
CA ALA A 559 -15.46 -0.33 13.64
C ALA A 559 -15.33 -0.25 12.11
N PRO A 560 -15.52 -1.34 11.37
CA PRO A 560 -15.60 -1.33 9.93
C PRO A 560 -16.71 -0.39 9.43
N LEU A 561 -16.42 0.38 8.37
CA LEU A 561 -17.38 1.34 7.78
C LEU A 561 -17.89 0.85 6.43
N TYR A 562 -16.98 0.58 5.50
CA TYR A 562 -17.32 0.10 4.17
C TYR A 562 -16.16 -0.71 3.57
N PHE A 563 -16.48 -1.58 2.63
CA PHE A 563 -15.53 -2.27 1.77
C PHE A 563 -15.16 -1.37 0.60
N TYR A 564 -13.86 -1.28 0.31
CA TYR A 564 -13.33 -0.37 -0.68
C TYR A 564 -13.71 -0.75 -2.11
N THR A 565 -13.87 0.29 -2.91
CA THR A 565 -13.66 0.26 -4.36
C THR A 565 -12.51 1.21 -4.69
N GLN A 566 -11.80 0.95 -5.78
CA GLN A 566 -10.84 1.89 -6.34
C GLN A 566 -11.43 2.49 -7.62
N TYR A 567 -11.20 3.77 -7.83
CA TYR A 567 -11.61 4.44 -9.07
C TYR A 567 -10.46 5.24 -9.66
N PHE A 568 -10.48 5.44 -10.96
CA PHE A 568 -9.43 6.15 -11.67
C PHE A 568 -9.95 6.74 -13.00
N MET A 569 -9.20 7.71 -13.51
CA MET A 569 -9.31 8.17 -14.90
C MET A 569 -8.01 7.89 -15.64
N LEU A 570 -8.10 7.39 -16.86
CA LEU A 570 -6.97 7.14 -17.76
C LEU A 570 -7.31 7.68 -19.15
N LYS A 571 -6.37 8.34 -19.82
CA LYS A 571 -6.53 8.86 -21.20
C LYS A 571 -6.86 7.71 -22.16
N ASP A 572 -7.72 7.99 -23.15
CA ASP A 572 -8.23 6.97 -24.08
C ASP A 572 -7.16 6.39 -25.01
N ASP A 573 -6.10 7.16 -25.25
CA ASP A 573 -4.94 6.75 -26.05
C ASP A 573 -3.89 5.94 -25.29
N ILE A 574 -4.09 5.71 -23.96
CA ILE A 574 -3.23 4.85 -23.13
C ILE A 574 -3.90 3.50 -22.94
N LYS A 575 -3.17 2.41 -23.23
CA LYS A 575 -3.63 1.01 -23.10
C LYS A 575 -2.57 0.17 -22.41
N GLY A 576 -2.93 -0.99 -21.88
CA GLY A 576 -2.00 -1.97 -21.32
C GLY A 576 -1.64 -1.78 -19.85
N MET A 577 -2.26 -0.84 -19.14
CA MET A 577 -2.20 -0.79 -17.69
C MET A 577 -2.83 -2.05 -17.10
N TYR A 578 -2.24 -2.62 -16.06
CA TYR A 578 -2.94 -3.61 -15.25
C TYR A 578 -3.10 -3.16 -13.80
N TYR A 579 -4.08 -3.75 -13.14
CA TYR A 579 -4.44 -3.48 -11.77
C TYR A 579 -4.65 -4.79 -11.01
N THR A 580 -4.16 -4.84 -9.78
CA THR A 580 -4.43 -5.92 -8.84
C THR A 580 -5.53 -5.51 -7.86
N PRO A 581 -6.42 -6.39 -7.40
CA PRO A 581 -7.37 -6.07 -6.32
C PRO A 581 -6.69 -5.67 -5.01
N LEU A 582 -5.38 -5.90 -4.90
CA LEU A 582 -4.51 -5.46 -3.79
C LEU A 582 -4.09 -3.97 -3.91
N GLY A 583 -4.60 -3.24 -4.91
CA GLY A 583 -4.38 -1.80 -5.07
C GLY A 583 -3.19 -1.40 -5.95
N PHE A 584 -2.49 -2.34 -6.55
CA PHE A 584 -1.31 -2.01 -7.34
C PHE A 584 -1.67 -1.74 -8.80
N PHE A 585 -1.50 -0.49 -9.22
CA PHE A 585 -1.48 -0.10 -10.62
C PHE A 585 -0.06 -0.27 -11.18
N PHE A 586 0.06 -0.89 -12.33
CA PHE A 586 1.33 -1.00 -13.02
C PHE A 586 1.25 -0.38 -14.42
N PHE A 587 2.09 0.61 -14.64
CA PHE A 587 2.09 1.43 -15.86
C PHE A 587 3.18 1.00 -16.86
N GLY A 588 4.10 0.15 -16.45
CA GLY A 588 5.29 -0.19 -17.24
C GLY A 588 4.99 -0.85 -18.58
N TYR A 589 3.83 -1.48 -18.75
CA TYR A 589 3.42 -2.13 -20.01
C TYR A 589 2.46 -1.27 -20.85
N THR A 590 2.18 -0.03 -20.43
CA THR A 590 1.28 0.84 -21.18
C THR A 590 1.85 1.17 -22.56
N GLN A 591 0.94 1.33 -23.51
CA GLN A 591 1.23 1.74 -24.88
C GLN A 591 0.41 2.99 -25.19
N LYS A 592 0.97 3.92 -25.97
CA LYS A 592 0.26 5.10 -26.44
C LYS A 592 -0.14 4.87 -27.90
N GLY A 593 -1.46 4.86 -28.17
CA GLY A 593 -2.04 4.50 -29.47
C GLY A 593 -2.76 5.63 -30.18
#